data_436c36e09f05510658c25ea6b09d3519
#
_entry.id   436c36e09f05510658c25ea6b09d3519
#
_cell.length_a   1.000
_cell.length_b   1.000
_cell.length_c   1.000
_cell.angle_alpha   90.00
_cell.angle_beta   90.00
_cell.angle_gamma   90.00
#
_symmetry.space_group_name_H-M   'P 1'
#
loop_
_entity.id
_entity.type
_entity.pdbx_description
1 polymer ?
#
loop_
_entity_poly.entity_id
_entity_poly.type
_entity_poly.pdbx_seq_one_letter_code
_entity_poly.pdbx_strand_id
1 'polypeptide(L)'
;AVPNLQHVRYARVALEAGKHVIVEKPLAPTAAQTEELVNLARHKKVFLFEAITTQYLENYAKIRELLPRIGTVKLVQCNFSQYSSRYDAFCAGDVQPAFDPACAGGALMDLGVYNVSYIVGLFGEPNQAKYTANMERGIDTSGILTMDYSGFKAVSIAAKDCAAPARYIIQGTKGYILQKSTANCCGGITFHPNE
;
A
#
# COMPACT_ATOMS: atom_id res chain seq x y z
N ALA A 1 13.67 -12.92 3.05
CA ALA A 1 12.47 -12.39 3.69
C ALA A 1 12.56 -12.65 5.20
N VAL A 2 12.22 -11.66 6.00
CA VAL A 2 12.21 -11.69 7.47
C VAL A 2 10.93 -10.97 7.95
N PRO A 3 10.48 -11.17 9.21
CA PRO A 3 9.35 -10.41 9.76
C PRO A 3 9.56 -8.88 9.69
N ASN A 4 8.47 -8.11 9.55
CA ASN A 4 8.52 -6.66 9.31
C ASN A 4 9.43 -5.89 10.28
N LEU A 5 9.39 -6.21 11.59
CA LEU A 5 10.26 -5.55 12.58
C LEU A 5 11.75 -5.78 12.37
N GLN A 6 12.14 -6.81 11.65
CA GLN A 6 13.53 -7.12 11.38
C GLN A 6 14.06 -6.44 10.10
N HIS A 7 13.18 -5.88 9.26
CA HIS A 7 13.56 -5.20 8.03
C HIS A 7 14.62 -4.13 8.26
N VAL A 8 14.38 -3.24 9.21
CA VAL A 8 15.28 -2.12 9.54
C VAL A 8 16.66 -2.62 9.96
N ARG A 9 16.69 -3.61 10.86
CA ARG A 9 17.96 -4.17 11.37
C ARG A 9 18.83 -4.75 10.27
N TYR A 10 18.26 -5.63 9.43
CA TYR A 10 19.03 -6.30 8.39
C TYR A 10 19.37 -5.37 7.23
N ALA A 11 18.45 -4.46 6.88
CA ALA A 11 18.72 -3.44 5.87
C ALA A 11 19.89 -2.54 6.30
N ARG A 12 19.91 -2.08 7.56
CA ARG A 12 20.99 -1.25 8.09
C ARG A 12 22.33 -1.96 7.99
N VAL A 13 22.44 -3.20 8.48
CA VAL A 13 23.69 -3.98 8.43
C VAL A 13 24.21 -4.10 6.99
N ALA A 14 23.34 -4.40 6.04
CA ALA A 14 23.72 -4.53 4.64
C ALA A 14 24.15 -3.18 4.02
N LEU A 15 23.42 -2.09 4.31
CA LEU A 15 23.77 -0.74 3.84
C LEU A 15 25.10 -0.27 4.43
N GLU A 16 25.36 -0.50 5.72
CA GLU A 16 26.62 -0.19 6.41
C GLU A 16 27.79 -0.92 5.76
N ALA A 17 27.57 -2.16 5.32
CA ALA A 17 28.53 -2.97 4.58
C ALA A 17 28.67 -2.56 3.09
N GLY A 18 28.05 -1.45 2.66
CA GLY A 18 28.14 -0.94 1.30
C GLY A 18 27.41 -1.78 0.25
N LYS A 19 26.35 -2.54 0.65
CA LYS A 19 25.57 -3.36 -0.27
C LYS A 19 24.31 -2.62 -0.73
N HIS A 20 23.92 -2.83 -2.00
CA HIS A 20 22.57 -2.49 -2.46
C HIS A 20 21.56 -3.40 -1.80
N VAL A 21 20.39 -2.87 -1.40
CA VAL A 21 19.41 -3.62 -0.61
C VAL A 21 18.02 -3.50 -1.22
N ILE A 22 17.34 -4.62 -1.29
CA ILE A 22 15.89 -4.69 -1.54
C ILE A 22 15.25 -5.23 -0.26
N VAL A 23 14.31 -4.48 0.30
CA VAL A 23 13.59 -4.85 1.53
C VAL A 23 12.15 -5.20 1.17
N GLU A 24 11.61 -6.25 1.77
CA GLU A 24 10.18 -6.57 1.64
C GLU A 24 9.30 -5.43 2.17
N LYS A 25 8.10 -5.36 1.62
CA LYS A 25 7.09 -4.39 2.08
C LYS A 25 6.52 -4.81 3.48
N PRO A 26 6.18 -3.87 4.32
CA PRO A 26 6.55 -2.45 4.29
C PRO A 26 8.05 -2.27 4.57
N LEU A 27 8.65 -1.25 3.98
CA LEU A 27 10.10 -0.99 4.12
C LEU A 27 10.54 -0.93 5.59
N ALA A 28 9.75 -0.22 6.40
CA ALA A 28 9.92 -0.14 7.85
C ALA A 28 8.56 0.10 8.54
N PRO A 29 8.44 -0.20 9.85
CA PRO A 29 7.24 0.06 10.63
C PRO A 29 6.90 1.54 10.79
N THR A 30 7.86 2.45 10.72
CA THR A 30 7.67 3.89 10.93
C THR A 30 8.36 4.75 9.87
N ALA A 31 7.83 5.95 9.64
CA ALA A 31 8.44 6.93 8.73
C ALA A 31 9.86 7.30 9.15
N ALA A 32 10.12 7.50 10.45
CA ALA A 32 11.45 7.83 10.97
C ALA A 32 12.49 6.75 10.64
N GLN A 33 12.11 5.48 10.77
CA GLN A 33 13.00 4.36 10.41
C GLN A 33 13.22 4.26 8.89
N THR A 34 12.21 4.57 8.09
CA THR A 34 12.34 4.66 6.64
C THR A 34 13.32 5.76 6.26
N GLU A 35 13.19 6.95 6.85
CA GLU A 35 14.07 8.10 6.60
C GLU A 35 15.51 7.78 7.00
N GLU A 36 15.71 7.14 8.13
CA GLU A 36 17.04 6.69 8.57
C GLU A 36 17.71 5.78 7.54
N LEU A 37 17.01 4.75 7.05
CA LEU A 37 17.55 3.84 6.04
C LEU A 37 17.84 4.54 4.71
N VAL A 38 16.97 5.44 4.28
CA VAL A 38 17.16 6.24 3.04
C VAL A 38 18.39 7.13 3.17
N ASN A 39 18.56 7.82 4.30
CA ASN A 39 19.71 8.68 4.54
C ASN A 39 21.03 7.87 4.61
N LEU A 40 20.99 6.71 5.26
CA LEU A 40 22.13 5.79 5.29
C LEU A 40 22.52 5.31 3.89
N ALA A 41 21.54 4.90 3.07
CA ALA A 41 21.79 4.45 1.70
C ALA A 41 22.42 5.57 0.85
N ARG A 42 21.91 6.81 0.97
CA ARG A 42 22.47 7.98 0.30
C ARG A 42 23.91 8.25 0.74
N HIS A 43 24.18 8.23 2.05
CA HIS A 43 25.53 8.43 2.60
C HIS A 43 26.51 7.37 2.11
N LYS A 44 26.07 6.10 2.06
CA LYS A 44 26.88 4.98 1.56
C LYS A 44 26.95 4.90 0.03
N LYS A 45 26.20 5.73 -0.70
CA LYS A 45 26.10 5.74 -2.17
C LYS A 45 25.67 4.38 -2.74
N VAL A 46 24.71 3.72 -2.07
CA VAL A 46 24.12 2.46 -2.48
C VAL A 46 22.62 2.60 -2.70
N PHE A 47 22.03 1.67 -3.44
CA PHE A 47 20.59 1.64 -3.68
C PHE A 47 19.86 0.95 -2.52
N LEU A 48 18.71 1.52 -2.17
CA LEU A 48 17.70 0.92 -1.29
C LEU A 48 16.36 0.92 -2.03
N PHE A 49 15.75 -0.24 -2.15
CA PHE A 49 14.45 -0.42 -2.76
C PHE A 49 13.50 -1.13 -1.79
N GLU A 50 12.24 -0.72 -1.81
CA GLU A 50 11.15 -1.49 -1.24
C GLU A 50 10.63 -2.48 -2.30
N ALA A 51 10.41 -3.74 -1.91
CA ALA A 51 9.90 -4.78 -2.80
C ALA A 51 8.38 -4.66 -2.99
N ILE A 52 7.89 -3.46 -3.29
CA ILE A 52 6.51 -3.19 -3.66
C ILE A 52 6.40 -3.07 -5.18
N THR A 53 5.88 -4.10 -5.82
CA THR A 53 5.95 -4.26 -7.28
C THR A 53 4.99 -3.36 -8.05
N THR A 54 3.95 -2.83 -7.40
CA THR A 54 2.83 -2.10 -8.02
C THR A 54 3.27 -1.08 -9.06
N GLN A 55 4.23 -0.22 -8.71
CA GLN A 55 4.66 0.89 -9.57
C GLN A 55 5.50 0.45 -10.78
N TYR A 56 5.97 -0.79 -10.79
CA TYR A 56 6.79 -1.37 -11.87
C TYR A 56 5.98 -2.23 -12.85
N LEU A 57 4.69 -2.42 -12.59
CA LEU A 57 3.82 -3.19 -13.47
C LEU A 57 3.45 -2.38 -14.72
N GLU A 58 3.44 -3.05 -15.88
CA GLU A 58 3.09 -2.44 -17.17
C GLU A 58 1.73 -1.76 -17.13
N ASN A 59 0.74 -2.41 -16.55
CA ASN A 59 -0.60 -1.86 -16.43
C ASN A 59 -0.67 -0.63 -15.51
N TYR A 60 0.22 -0.50 -14.54
CA TYR A 60 0.32 0.71 -13.74
C TYR A 60 0.86 1.89 -14.57
N ALA A 61 1.83 1.65 -15.46
CA ALA A 61 2.25 2.64 -16.44
C ALA A 61 1.09 3.05 -17.36
N LYS A 62 0.29 2.07 -17.80
CA LYS A 62 -0.91 2.32 -18.61
C LYS A 62 -1.94 3.21 -17.92
N ILE A 63 -2.12 3.07 -16.60
CA ILE A 63 -2.98 3.97 -15.82
C ILE A 63 -2.46 5.41 -15.91
N ARG A 64 -1.16 5.64 -15.77
CA ARG A 64 -0.54 6.97 -15.90
C ARG A 64 -0.81 7.59 -17.28
N GLU A 65 -0.73 6.80 -18.35
CA GLU A 65 -1.05 7.25 -19.71
C GLU A 65 -2.53 7.62 -19.90
N LEU A 66 -3.44 6.95 -19.16
CA LEU A 66 -4.87 7.17 -19.24
C LEU A 66 -5.35 8.36 -18.38
N LEU A 67 -4.59 8.76 -17.34
CA LEU A 67 -4.98 9.85 -16.43
C LEU A 67 -5.39 11.15 -17.15
N PRO A 68 -4.68 11.65 -18.16
CA PRO A 68 -5.11 12.86 -18.88
C PRO A 68 -6.47 12.74 -19.56
N ARG A 69 -6.88 11.53 -19.93
CA ARG A 69 -8.13 11.27 -20.63
C ARG A 69 -9.37 11.40 -19.75
N ILE A 70 -9.24 11.18 -18.44
CA ILE A 70 -10.35 11.31 -17.50
C ILE A 70 -10.60 12.76 -17.07
N GLY A 71 -9.80 13.72 -17.52
CA GLY A 71 -9.89 15.11 -17.11
C GLY A 71 -9.37 15.37 -15.69
N THR A 72 -10.00 16.29 -14.97
CA THR A 72 -9.61 16.58 -13.56
C THR A 72 -10.08 15.47 -12.64
N VAL A 73 -9.14 14.84 -11.93
CA VAL A 73 -9.45 13.79 -10.92
C VAL A 73 -10.31 14.39 -9.81
N LYS A 74 -11.32 13.65 -9.36
CA LYS A 74 -12.24 14.03 -8.28
C LYS A 74 -12.29 13.04 -7.14
N LEU A 75 -12.24 11.74 -7.44
CA LEU A 75 -12.24 10.68 -6.44
C LEU A 75 -11.32 9.54 -6.86
N VAL A 76 -10.65 8.95 -5.87
CA VAL A 76 -9.89 7.70 -6.02
C VAL A 76 -10.37 6.71 -4.97
N GLN A 77 -10.68 5.50 -5.39
CA GLN A 77 -11.14 4.42 -4.52
C GLN A 77 -10.27 3.20 -4.76
N CYS A 78 -9.68 2.67 -3.70
CA CYS A 78 -8.90 1.44 -3.73
C CYS A 78 -9.45 0.47 -2.69
N ASN A 79 -9.72 -0.76 -3.09
CA ASN A 79 -10.17 -1.81 -2.17
C ASN A 79 -9.31 -3.07 -2.35
N PHE A 80 -8.62 -3.43 -1.26
CA PHE A 80 -7.93 -4.69 -1.11
C PHE A 80 -8.45 -5.41 0.14
N SER A 81 -9.58 -6.10 -0.02
CA SER A 81 -10.21 -6.89 1.04
C SER A 81 -10.10 -8.36 0.69
N GLN A 82 -9.39 -9.10 1.53
CA GLN A 82 -9.16 -10.53 1.37
C GLN A 82 -9.33 -11.23 2.71
N TYR A 83 -10.30 -12.13 2.82
CA TYR A 83 -10.40 -12.96 4.01
C TYR A 83 -9.12 -13.78 4.18
N SER A 84 -8.38 -13.48 5.23
CA SER A 84 -7.09 -14.10 5.46
C SER A 84 -7.26 -15.56 5.88
N SER A 85 -6.51 -16.47 5.27
CA SER A 85 -6.46 -17.87 5.69
C SER A 85 -5.94 -18.07 7.14
N ARG A 86 -5.42 -17.00 7.76
CA ARG A 86 -4.93 -17.00 9.14
C ARG A 86 -5.91 -16.35 10.12
N TYR A 87 -7.05 -15.82 9.64
CA TYR A 87 -7.97 -15.08 10.48
C TYR A 87 -8.70 -16.01 11.48
N ASP A 88 -9.12 -17.20 11.05
CA ASP A 88 -9.75 -18.17 11.94
C ASP A 88 -8.81 -18.63 13.07
N ALA A 89 -7.53 -18.87 12.75
CA ALA A 89 -6.51 -19.19 13.75
C ALA A 89 -6.30 -18.03 14.73
N PHE A 90 -6.26 -16.79 14.22
CA PHE A 90 -6.19 -15.58 15.05
C PHE A 90 -7.40 -15.46 15.99
N CYS A 91 -8.62 -15.70 15.51
CA CYS A 91 -9.84 -15.71 16.34
C CYS A 91 -9.78 -16.80 17.42
N ALA A 92 -9.17 -17.96 17.12
CA ALA A 92 -8.95 -19.05 18.07
C ALA A 92 -7.81 -18.80 19.06
N GLY A 93 -7.03 -17.72 18.86
CA GLY A 93 -5.91 -17.34 19.76
C GLY A 93 -4.52 -17.71 19.24
N ASP A 94 -4.39 -18.35 18.09
CA ASP A 94 -3.11 -18.58 17.41
C ASP A 94 -2.74 -17.36 16.57
N VAL A 95 -1.94 -16.47 17.17
CA VAL A 95 -1.59 -15.18 16.59
C VAL A 95 -0.36 -15.31 15.69
N GLN A 96 -0.60 -15.31 14.38
CA GLN A 96 0.47 -15.32 13.38
C GLN A 96 1.04 -13.90 13.17
N PRO A 97 2.32 -13.74 12.71
CA PRO A 97 2.97 -12.42 12.54
C PRO A 97 2.16 -11.37 11.78
N ALA A 98 1.36 -11.78 10.80
CA ALA A 98 0.51 -10.89 10.02
C ALA A 98 -0.69 -10.30 10.81
N PHE A 99 -0.97 -10.81 12.02
CA PHE A 99 -1.97 -10.32 12.96
C PHE A 99 -1.36 -9.95 14.33
N ASP A 100 -0.04 -9.91 14.42
CA ASP A 100 0.65 -9.59 15.68
C ASP A 100 1.10 -8.11 15.67
N PRO A 101 0.60 -7.28 16.62
CA PRO A 101 1.07 -5.90 16.77
C PRO A 101 2.58 -5.83 16.99
N ALA A 102 3.15 -6.81 17.73
CA ALA A 102 4.59 -6.89 17.99
C ALA A 102 5.39 -7.21 16.72
N CYS A 103 4.75 -7.65 15.65
CA CYS A 103 5.37 -7.90 14.34
C CYS A 103 5.07 -6.80 13.31
N ALA A 104 4.47 -5.68 13.71
CA ALA A 104 3.95 -4.65 12.81
C ALA A 104 3.02 -5.26 11.73
N GLY A 105 2.11 -6.15 12.18
CA GLY A 105 1.05 -6.73 11.35
C GLY A 105 -0.11 -5.78 11.14
N GLY A 106 -1.26 -6.32 10.77
CA GLY A 106 -2.50 -5.56 10.58
C GLY A 106 -2.89 -5.36 9.12
N ALA A 107 -4.14 -4.95 8.94
CA ALA A 107 -4.71 -4.78 7.60
C ALA A 107 -4.05 -3.63 6.83
N LEU A 108 -3.76 -2.51 7.49
CA LEU A 108 -3.09 -1.38 6.86
C LEU A 108 -1.69 -1.75 6.38
N MET A 109 -0.89 -2.35 7.25
CA MET A 109 0.52 -2.65 6.99
C MET A 109 0.72 -3.81 6.03
N ASP A 110 -0.21 -4.76 5.98
CA ASP A 110 -0.09 -5.95 5.13
C ASP A 110 -0.74 -5.78 3.75
N LEU A 111 -1.97 -5.25 3.69
CA LEU A 111 -2.74 -5.06 2.46
C LEU A 111 -2.89 -3.59 2.07
N GLY A 112 -3.16 -2.71 3.02
CA GLY A 112 -3.36 -1.28 2.78
C GLY A 112 -2.13 -0.60 2.20
N VAL A 113 -0.93 -1.06 2.54
CA VAL A 113 0.33 -0.55 1.98
C VAL A 113 0.37 -0.59 0.45
N TYR A 114 -0.24 -1.59 -0.18
CA TYR A 114 -0.33 -1.66 -1.64
C TYR A 114 -1.22 -0.56 -2.21
N ASN A 115 -2.37 -0.29 -1.55
CA ASN A 115 -3.26 0.81 -1.94
C ASN A 115 -2.57 2.17 -1.76
N VAL A 116 -1.86 2.36 -0.65
CA VAL A 116 -1.09 3.58 -0.37
C VAL A 116 -0.04 3.79 -1.43
N SER A 117 0.76 2.77 -1.73
CA SER A 117 1.78 2.82 -2.78
C SER A 117 1.18 3.12 -4.17
N TYR A 118 0.01 2.55 -4.46
CA TYR A 118 -0.71 2.82 -5.71
C TYR A 118 -1.13 4.30 -5.82
N ILE A 119 -1.76 4.84 -4.77
CA ILE A 119 -2.27 6.22 -4.76
C ILE A 119 -1.12 7.22 -4.74
N VAL A 120 -0.18 7.06 -3.82
CA VAL A 120 0.97 7.99 -3.67
C VAL A 120 1.88 7.95 -4.89
N GLY A 121 2.05 6.79 -5.51
CA GLY A 121 2.84 6.67 -6.74
C GLY A 121 2.22 7.39 -7.95
N LEU A 122 0.88 7.56 -8.00
CA LEU A 122 0.19 8.31 -9.06
C LEU A 122 0.10 9.82 -8.78
N PHE A 123 -0.11 10.20 -7.53
CA PHE A 123 -0.54 11.55 -7.16
C PHE A 123 0.38 12.28 -6.19
N GLY A 124 1.43 11.61 -5.71
CA GLY A 124 2.32 12.14 -4.68
C GLY A 124 1.72 12.08 -3.28
N GLU A 125 2.32 12.80 -2.36
CA GLU A 125 1.94 12.83 -0.95
C GLU A 125 0.62 13.60 -0.75
N PRO A 126 -0.34 13.09 0.06
CA PRO A 126 -1.55 13.80 0.39
C PRO A 126 -1.28 14.94 1.40
N ASN A 127 -2.14 15.96 1.42
CA ASN A 127 -2.07 17.04 2.41
C ASN A 127 -2.39 16.53 3.83
N GLN A 128 -3.29 15.55 3.93
CA GLN A 128 -3.69 14.91 5.18
C GLN A 128 -4.09 13.45 4.91
N ALA A 129 -3.88 12.60 5.91
CA ALA A 129 -4.35 11.23 5.91
C ALA A 129 -4.94 10.87 7.28
N LYS A 130 -6.06 10.13 7.27
CA LYS A 130 -6.72 9.66 8.49
C LYS A 130 -7.13 8.20 8.32
N TYR A 131 -6.65 7.36 9.23
CA TYR A 131 -7.02 5.95 9.29
C TYR A 131 -8.05 5.69 10.38
N THR A 132 -9.08 4.93 10.04
CA THR A 132 -10.12 4.46 10.96
C THR A 132 -10.23 2.95 10.79
N ALA A 133 -9.99 2.20 11.88
CA ALA A 133 -9.86 0.76 11.84
C ALA A 133 -10.90 0.05 12.70
N ASN A 134 -11.27 -1.15 12.30
CA ASN A 134 -11.83 -2.17 13.17
C ASN A 134 -10.68 -2.87 13.88
N MET A 135 -10.71 -2.83 15.20
CA MET A 135 -9.63 -3.34 16.04
C MET A 135 -10.07 -4.61 16.76
N GLU A 136 -9.27 -5.66 16.64
CA GLU A 136 -9.44 -6.91 17.38
C GLU A 136 -8.11 -7.30 18.05
N ARG A 137 -8.15 -7.61 19.36
CA ARG A 137 -6.95 -8.01 20.12
C ARG A 137 -5.75 -7.05 19.93
N GLY A 138 -6.02 -5.75 19.78
CA GLY A 138 -4.97 -4.74 19.65
C GLY A 138 -4.36 -4.56 18.27
N ILE A 139 -4.90 -5.24 17.23
CA ILE A 139 -4.48 -5.09 15.83
C ILE A 139 -5.66 -4.68 14.96
N ASP A 140 -5.41 -3.96 13.89
CA ASP A 140 -6.41 -3.66 12.86
C ASP A 140 -6.63 -4.89 11.98
N THR A 141 -7.89 -5.38 11.94
CA THR A 141 -8.29 -6.49 11.07
C THR A 141 -8.88 -5.99 9.76
N SER A 142 -9.46 -4.80 9.78
CA SER A 142 -9.89 -4.04 8.60
C SER A 142 -9.90 -2.55 8.89
N GLY A 143 -9.96 -1.72 7.83
CA GLY A 143 -10.05 -0.28 8.03
C GLY A 143 -10.10 0.52 6.75
N ILE A 144 -10.36 1.83 6.94
CA ILE A 144 -10.47 2.82 5.88
C ILE A 144 -9.45 3.93 6.13
N LEU A 145 -8.57 4.14 5.17
CA LEU A 145 -7.67 5.29 5.12
C LEU A 145 -8.23 6.31 4.14
N THR A 146 -8.56 7.48 4.63
CA THR A 146 -8.90 8.64 3.80
C THR A 146 -7.67 9.51 3.59
N MET A 147 -7.47 9.97 2.37
CA MET A 147 -6.37 10.85 1.97
C MET A 147 -6.92 12.10 1.31
N ASP A 148 -6.49 13.26 1.79
CA ASP A 148 -6.94 14.56 1.31
C ASP A 148 -5.90 15.20 0.39
N TYR A 149 -6.29 15.43 -0.86
CA TYR A 149 -5.51 16.14 -1.86
C TYR A 149 -6.20 17.47 -2.22
N SER A 150 -5.45 18.47 -2.67
CA SER A 150 -5.95 19.83 -2.94
C SER A 150 -7.10 19.89 -3.97
N GLY A 151 -7.31 18.87 -4.79
CA GLY A 151 -8.35 18.89 -5.83
C GLY A 151 -9.30 17.70 -5.78
N PHE A 152 -9.00 16.68 -4.98
CA PHE A 152 -9.75 15.44 -4.91
C PHE A 152 -9.57 14.75 -3.56
N LYS A 153 -10.33 13.67 -3.34
CA LYS A 153 -10.21 12.79 -2.18
C LYS A 153 -9.90 11.37 -2.63
N ALA A 154 -9.10 10.67 -1.82
CA ALA A 154 -8.84 9.25 -2.03
C ALA A 154 -9.24 8.43 -0.80
N VAL A 155 -9.69 7.22 -1.04
CA VAL A 155 -10.01 6.24 0.00
C VAL A 155 -9.32 4.91 -0.31
N SER A 156 -8.66 4.37 0.70
CA SER A 156 -8.08 3.04 0.69
C SER A 156 -8.80 2.17 1.71
N ILE A 157 -9.39 1.09 1.25
CA ILE A 157 -10.05 0.07 2.08
C ILE A 157 -9.13 -1.14 2.10
N ALA A 158 -8.84 -1.65 3.29
CA ALA A 158 -8.08 -2.88 3.48
C ALA A 158 -8.75 -3.74 4.54
N ALA A 159 -8.92 -5.03 4.27
CA ALA A 159 -9.53 -5.97 5.21
C ALA A 159 -8.89 -7.35 5.11
N LYS A 160 -8.74 -7.99 6.29
CA LYS A 160 -8.24 -9.35 6.47
C LYS A 160 -9.28 -10.25 7.15
N ASP A 161 -10.31 -9.66 7.71
CA ASP A 161 -11.45 -10.27 8.43
C ASP A 161 -12.67 -10.50 7.55
N CYS A 162 -12.69 -9.88 6.36
CA CYS A 162 -13.74 -10.03 5.37
C CYS A 162 -13.19 -9.92 3.95
N ALA A 163 -14.00 -10.32 2.96
CA ALA A 163 -13.62 -10.28 1.56
C ALA A 163 -14.58 -9.40 0.74
N ALA A 164 -14.03 -8.75 -0.27
CA ALA A 164 -14.79 -8.07 -1.31
C ALA A 164 -14.04 -8.14 -2.64
N PRO A 165 -14.74 -7.95 -3.79
CA PRO A 165 -14.05 -7.82 -5.06
C PRO A 165 -13.05 -6.67 -5.04
N ALA A 166 -11.81 -6.94 -5.45
CA ALA A 166 -10.81 -5.89 -5.59
C ALA A 166 -11.26 -4.90 -6.67
N ARG A 167 -11.29 -3.62 -6.33
CA ARG A 167 -11.64 -2.53 -7.24
C ARG A 167 -10.80 -1.31 -6.95
N TYR A 168 -10.23 -0.77 -8.01
CA TYR A 168 -9.49 0.49 -8.01
C TYR A 168 -10.15 1.38 -9.06
N ILE A 169 -10.68 2.50 -8.63
CA ILE A 169 -11.44 3.43 -9.49
C ILE A 169 -10.83 4.81 -9.35
N ILE A 170 -10.43 5.40 -10.47
CA ILE A 170 -9.98 6.78 -10.54
C ILE A 170 -11.03 7.54 -11.36
N GLN A 171 -11.78 8.43 -10.69
CA GLN A 171 -12.88 9.18 -11.27
C GLN A 171 -12.45 10.61 -11.60
N GLY A 172 -12.70 11.01 -12.82
CA GLY A 172 -12.41 12.36 -13.31
C GLY A 172 -13.64 13.01 -13.94
N THR A 173 -13.47 14.26 -14.36
CA THR A 173 -14.55 15.07 -14.94
C THR A 173 -14.95 14.64 -16.34
N LYS A 174 -14.13 13.83 -17.03
CA LYS A 174 -14.39 13.35 -18.41
C LYS A 174 -14.52 11.83 -18.52
N GLY A 175 -14.42 11.12 -17.41
CA GLY A 175 -14.47 9.65 -17.40
C GLY A 175 -13.85 9.05 -16.15
N TYR A 176 -13.72 7.73 -16.15
CA TYR A 176 -13.05 7.02 -15.08
C TYR A 176 -12.19 5.86 -15.59
N ILE A 177 -11.21 5.49 -14.80
CA ILE A 177 -10.39 4.30 -15.00
C ILE A 177 -10.82 3.28 -13.96
N LEU A 178 -11.11 2.05 -14.38
CA LEU A 178 -11.45 0.92 -13.53
C LEU A 178 -10.39 -0.16 -13.68
N GLN A 179 -9.85 -0.60 -12.54
CA GLN A 179 -9.00 -1.80 -12.41
C GLN A 179 -9.75 -2.84 -11.58
N LYS A 180 -9.83 -4.08 -12.07
CA LYS A 180 -10.60 -5.19 -11.47
C LYS A 180 -9.72 -6.20 -10.71
N SER A 181 -8.53 -5.81 -10.32
CA SER A 181 -7.62 -6.64 -9.53
C SER A 181 -6.95 -5.83 -8.43
N THR A 182 -6.29 -6.49 -7.51
CA THR A 182 -5.47 -5.85 -6.47
C THR A 182 -4.28 -5.09 -7.06
N ALA A 183 -3.73 -4.12 -6.31
CA ALA A 183 -2.63 -3.28 -6.77
C ALA A 183 -1.36 -4.09 -7.11
N ASN A 184 -1.10 -5.17 -6.39
CA ASN A 184 0.06 -6.03 -6.64
C ASN A 184 -0.06 -6.90 -7.92
N CYS A 185 -1.27 -7.03 -8.49
CA CYS A 185 -1.50 -7.71 -9.77
C CYS A 185 -1.73 -6.72 -10.91
N CYS A 186 -2.40 -5.60 -10.62
CA CYS A 186 -2.71 -4.50 -11.53
C CYS A 186 -3.27 -4.97 -12.89
N GLY A 187 -4.26 -5.88 -12.88
CA GLY A 187 -4.88 -6.47 -14.08
C GLY A 187 -6.26 -5.90 -14.37
N GLY A 188 -6.75 -6.13 -15.58
CA GLY A 188 -8.13 -5.81 -15.98
C GLY A 188 -8.45 -4.32 -15.97
N ILE A 189 -7.61 -3.49 -16.60
CA ILE A 189 -7.78 -2.03 -16.68
C ILE A 189 -8.70 -1.68 -17.86
N THR A 190 -9.69 -0.85 -17.58
CA THR A 190 -10.59 -0.27 -18.58
C THR A 190 -10.75 1.23 -18.34
N PHE A 191 -10.87 1.99 -19.46
CA PHE A 191 -11.23 3.41 -19.46
C PHE A 191 -12.68 3.56 -19.93
N HIS A 192 -13.45 4.35 -19.22
CA HIS A 192 -14.84 4.68 -19.53
C HIS A 192 -14.99 6.19 -19.61
N PRO A 193 -15.31 6.76 -20.78
CA PRO A 193 -15.65 8.18 -20.87
C PRO A 193 -17.00 8.44 -20.18
N ASN A 194 -17.23 9.67 -19.72
CA ASN A 194 -18.58 10.10 -19.37
C ASN A 194 -19.40 10.23 -20.65
N GLU A 195 -20.65 9.80 -20.60
CA GLU A 195 -21.61 9.96 -21.68
C GLU A 195 -22.03 11.44 -21.83
#